data_59e2ea86e0b1afb01739b034489b882d
#
_entry.id   59e2ea86e0b1afb01739b034489b882d
#
_cell.length_a   1.000
_cell.length_b   1.000
_cell.length_c   1.000
_cell.angle_alpha   90.00
_cell.angle_beta   90.00
_cell.angle_gamma   90.00
#
_symmetry.space_group_name_H-M   'P 1'
#
loop_
_entity.id
_entity.type
_entity.pdbx_description
1 polymer ?
#
loop_
_entity_poly.entity_id
_entity_poly.type
_entity_poly.pdbx_seq_one_letter_code
_entity_poly.pdbx_strand_id
1 'polypeptide(L)'
;MEEMMKKALCLTALLLCACGLFSAEIPVLTAPVMDTAGIVNAETEAALNQYLSAVSRQTGVQLAVLTIPSLDGESIEEYSMAVAEKWQLGQKKEDNGVLLTIAMEEHALRIEVGYGLEGVLTDTKCGLIIRNAITPQFKDGDYSQGIVNGVLQIVNVATDGAAIETELQMDDGETDTNPADILAVAWFIFIVLMMITTQSGVGPLGLYWWISLLTGSPFVRRYPRRSGSFTIGGFGGSFGGGSSGGGFHGGGGSFGGGGASGRW
;
A
#
# COMPACT_ATOMS: atom_id res chain seq x y z
N MET A 1 -36.67 11.62 51.51
CA MET A 1 -36.62 12.12 50.16
C MET A 1 -35.21 12.60 49.79
N GLU A 2 -34.58 13.40 50.64
CA GLU A 2 -33.23 13.96 50.43
C GLU A 2 -32.12 12.90 50.33
N GLU A 3 -32.14 11.86 51.14
CA GLU A 3 -31.20 10.74 51.10
C GLU A 3 -31.30 9.93 49.81
N MET A 4 -32.51 9.72 49.30
CA MET A 4 -32.71 9.04 48.02
C MET A 4 -32.22 9.87 46.82
N MET A 5 -32.43 11.17 46.90
CA MET A 5 -31.94 12.12 45.89
C MET A 5 -30.39 12.17 45.84
N LYS A 6 -29.74 12.18 47.01
CA LYS A 6 -28.26 12.14 47.09
C LYS A 6 -27.71 10.82 46.54
N LYS A 7 -28.35 9.68 46.85
CA LYS A 7 -27.95 8.37 46.30
C LYS A 7 -28.16 8.28 44.78
N ALA A 8 -29.28 8.84 44.27
CA ALA A 8 -29.52 8.91 42.85
C ALA A 8 -28.51 9.82 42.15
N LEU A 9 -28.16 10.97 42.71
CA LEU A 9 -27.13 11.87 42.18
C LEU A 9 -25.74 11.25 42.18
N CYS A 10 -25.36 10.53 43.21
CA CYS A 10 -24.10 9.79 43.26
C CYS A 10 -24.07 8.66 42.22
N LEU A 11 -25.19 7.95 42.03
CA LEU A 11 -25.27 6.86 41.05
C LEU A 11 -25.19 7.40 39.62
N THR A 12 -25.84 8.54 39.32
CA THR A 12 -25.74 9.20 38.01
C THR A 12 -24.35 9.77 37.77
N ALA A 13 -23.68 10.34 38.79
CA ALA A 13 -22.32 10.82 38.68
C ALA A 13 -21.32 9.67 38.45
N LEU A 14 -21.54 8.53 39.11
CA LEU A 14 -20.73 7.31 38.93
C LEU A 14 -20.93 6.72 37.52
N LEU A 15 -22.18 6.74 36.99
CA LEU A 15 -22.51 6.26 35.66
C LEU A 15 -21.92 7.18 34.55
N LEU A 16 -21.92 8.50 34.77
CA LEU A 16 -21.26 9.45 33.88
C LEU A 16 -19.74 9.31 33.88
N CYS A 17 -19.13 8.97 35.01
CA CYS A 17 -17.69 8.75 35.14
C CYS A 17 -17.24 7.44 34.47
N ALA A 18 -18.11 6.45 34.33
CA ALA A 18 -17.82 5.16 33.67
C ALA A 18 -17.84 5.24 32.12
N CYS A 19 -18.44 6.28 31.52
CA CYS A 19 -18.49 6.48 30.07
C CYS A 19 -17.24 7.10 29.47
N GLY A 20 -16.20 7.42 30.25
CA GLY A 20 -15.10 8.28 29.84
C GLY A 20 -13.73 7.62 29.59
N LEU A 21 -13.61 6.29 29.52
CA LEU A 21 -12.29 5.63 29.45
C LEU A 21 -12.20 4.53 28.36
N PHE A 22 -12.81 4.76 27.19
CA PHE A 22 -12.47 3.97 26.01
C PHE A 22 -11.50 4.79 25.18
N SER A 23 -10.21 4.57 25.36
CA SER A 23 -9.15 4.97 24.44
C SER A 23 -8.93 3.83 23.45
N ALA A 24 -8.78 4.14 22.18
CA ALA A 24 -8.48 3.14 21.17
C ALA A 24 -7.16 2.42 21.53
N GLU A 25 -7.18 1.07 21.51
CA GLU A 25 -6.01 0.30 21.90
C GLU A 25 -4.89 0.44 20.88
N ILE A 26 -3.72 0.88 21.33
CA ILE A 26 -2.54 0.97 20.48
C ILE A 26 -1.93 -0.41 20.29
N PRO A 27 -1.88 -0.98 19.06
CA PRO A 27 -1.32 -2.30 18.81
C PRO A 27 0.19 -2.35 19.06
N VAL A 28 0.72 -3.55 19.21
CA VAL A 28 2.17 -3.78 19.29
C VAL A 28 2.75 -3.74 17.89
N LEU A 29 3.81 -2.95 17.68
CA LEU A 29 4.50 -2.87 16.38
C LEU A 29 5.20 -4.20 16.07
N THR A 30 4.76 -4.88 15.03
CA THR A 30 5.33 -6.17 14.56
C THR A 30 5.85 -6.10 13.14
N ALA A 31 5.33 -5.18 12.33
CA ALA A 31 5.70 -4.96 10.94
C ALA A 31 5.58 -3.47 10.60
N PRO A 32 6.26 -2.99 9.54
CA PRO A 32 6.11 -1.61 9.06
C PRO A 32 4.66 -1.22 8.73
N VAL A 33 3.89 -2.15 8.16
CA VAL A 33 2.46 -1.96 7.88
C VAL A 33 1.64 -2.78 8.86
N MET A 34 0.83 -2.10 9.65
CA MET A 34 -0.09 -2.67 10.63
C MET A 34 -1.53 -2.38 10.18
N ASP A 35 -2.10 -3.28 9.38
CA ASP A 35 -3.46 -3.13 8.85
C ASP A 35 -4.49 -3.79 9.78
N THR A 36 -4.90 -3.06 10.83
CA THR A 36 -5.92 -3.58 11.77
C THR A 36 -7.35 -3.31 11.28
N ALA A 37 -7.52 -2.41 10.32
CA ALA A 37 -8.80 -2.13 9.67
C ALA A 37 -9.13 -3.09 8.52
N GLY A 38 -8.15 -3.84 8.01
CA GLY A 38 -8.32 -4.79 6.91
C GLY A 38 -8.64 -4.13 5.56
N ILE A 39 -8.05 -2.95 5.31
CA ILE A 39 -8.29 -2.17 4.08
C ILE A 39 -7.20 -2.32 3.03
N VAL A 40 -6.07 -2.93 3.40
CA VAL A 40 -4.95 -3.18 2.49
C VAL A 40 -5.03 -4.62 1.99
N ASN A 41 -4.94 -4.83 0.70
CA ASN A 41 -4.86 -6.19 0.19
C ASN A 41 -3.54 -6.86 0.60
N ALA A 42 -3.55 -8.18 0.82
CA ALA A 42 -2.42 -8.92 1.38
C ALA A 42 -1.14 -8.82 0.55
N GLU A 43 -1.27 -8.70 -0.77
CA GLU A 43 -0.15 -8.54 -1.70
C GLU A 43 0.51 -7.18 -1.53
N THR A 44 -0.27 -6.10 -1.54
CA THR A 44 0.22 -4.74 -1.29
C THR A 44 0.83 -4.62 0.11
N GLU A 45 0.22 -5.22 1.13
CA GLU A 45 0.76 -5.24 2.49
C GLU A 45 2.14 -5.90 2.54
N ALA A 46 2.29 -7.07 1.91
CA ALA A 46 3.57 -7.78 1.85
C ALA A 46 4.64 -6.97 1.09
N ALA A 47 4.29 -6.38 -0.06
CA ALA A 47 5.18 -5.54 -0.85
C ALA A 47 5.62 -4.28 -0.08
N LEU A 48 4.68 -3.58 0.57
CA LEU A 48 5.00 -2.41 1.40
C LEU A 48 5.88 -2.77 2.60
N ASN A 49 5.63 -3.90 3.27
CA ASN A 49 6.45 -4.36 4.37
C ASN A 49 7.89 -4.63 3.94
N GLN A 50 8.08 -5.25 2.79
CA GLN A 50 9.40 -5.48 2.20
C GLN A 50 10.08 -4.17 1.82
N TYR A 51 9.37 -3.29 1.13
CA TYR A 51 9.86 -1.98 0.70
C TYR A 51 10.29 -1.12 1.89
N LEU A 52 9.42 -0.91 2.89
CA LEU A 52 9.71 -0.09 4.06
C LEU A 52 10.85 -0.65 4.92
N SER A 53 10.96 -1.98 4.99
CA SER A 53 12.11 -2.62 5.63
C SER A 53 13.41 -2.37 4.88
N ALA A 54 13.38 -2.32 3.55
CA ALA A 54 14.55 -1.97 2.74
C ALA A 54 14.92 -0.48 2.89
N VAL A 55 13.93 0.42 2.86
CA VAL A 55 14.11 1.85 3.14
C VAL A 55 14.83 2.07 4.47
N SER A 56 14.32 1.44 5.54
CA SER A 56 14.91 1.56 6.88
C SER A 56 16.36 1.08 6.94
N ARG A 57 16.69 -0.02 6.24
CA ARG A 57 18.08 -0.54 6.20
C ARG A 57 19.02 0.34 5.39
N GLN A 58 18.55 0.94 4.30
CA GLN A 58 19.41 1.71 3.37
C GLN A 58 19.60 3.16 3.82
N THR A 59 18.56 3.78 4.36
CA THR A 59 18.54 5.22 4.67
C THR A 59 18.51 5.53 6.16
N GLY A 60 18.17 4.53 6.99
CA GLY A 60 17.90 4.73 8.42
C GLY A 60 16.51 5.32 8.73
N VAL A 61 15.78 5.87 7.76
CA VAL A 61 14.43 6.40 7.94
C VAL A 61 13.46 5.25 8.26
N GLN A 62 12.72 5.37 9.36
CA GLN A 62 11.71 4.39 9.75
C GLN A 62 10.30 4.96 9.49
N LEU A 63 9.65 4.47 8.45
CA LEU A 63 8.24 4.75 8.17
C LEU A 63 7.38 3.56 8.59
N ALA A 64 6.32 3.83 9.36
CA ALA A 64 5.28 2.86 9.65
C ALA A 64 3.90 3.36 9.18
N VAL A 65 3.03 2.42 8.83
CA VAL A 65 1.63 2.66 8.48
C VAL A 65 0.76 1.92 9.48
N LEU A 66 -0.22 2.60 10.04
CA LEU A 66 -1.22 2.02 10.92
C LEU A 66 -2.62 2.33 10.39
N THR A 67 -3.40 1.31 10.13
CA THR A 67 -4.84 1.47 9.87
C THR A 67 -5.63 0.95 11.07
N ILE A 68 -6.65 1.69 11.45
CA ILE A 68 -7.55 1.31 12.56
C ILE A 68 -9.01 1.46 12.14
N PRO A 69 -9.91 0.63 12.71
CA PRO A 69 -11.34 0.76 12.44
C PRO A 69 -11.92 2.08 12.93
N SER A 70 -11.59 2.50 14.16
CA SER A 70 -12.12 3.70 14.82
C SER A 70 -11.11 4.26 15.81
N LEU A 71 -11.24 5.55 16.11
CA LEU A 71 -10.50 6.27 17.15
C LEU A 71 -11.22 6.23 18.50
N ASP A 72 -12.43 5.63 18.58
CA ASP A 72 -13.24 5.55 19.81
C ASP A 72 -13.46 6.90 20.50
N GLY A 73 -13.53 7.98 19.70
CA GLY A 73 -13.79 9.33 20.18
C GLY A 73 -12.55 10.17 20.48
N GLU A 74 -11.36 9.63 20.31
CA GLU A 74 -10.13 10.42 20.38
C GLU A 74 -9.91 11.26 19.13
N SER A 75 -9.06 12.29 19.21
CA SER A 75 -8.58 12.98 18.01
C SER A 75 -7.48 12.17 17.34
N ILE A 76 -7.42 12.22 15.99
CA ILE A 76 -6.37 11.53 15.26
C ILE A 76 -4.98 12.06 15.61
N GLU A 77 -4.88 13.31 15.98
CA GLU A 77 -3.66 13.96 16.43
C GLU A 77 -3.14 13.35 17.72
N GLU A 78 -4.01 13.22 18.75
CA GLU A 78 -3.64 12.66 20.05
C GLU A 78 -3.30 11.17 19.91
N TYR A 79 -4.14 10.41 19.20
CA TYR A 79 -3.91 8.99 18.97
C TYR A 79 -2.61 8.73 18.22
N SER A 80 -2.37 9.43 17.09
CA SER A 80 -1.14 9.26 16.29
C SER A 80 0.12 9.58 17.08
N MET A 81 0.09 10.66 17.88
CA MET A 81 1.20 11.01 18.75
C MET A 81 1.46 9.91 19.77
N ALA A 82 0.42 9.41 20.45
CA ALA A 82 0.55 8.34 21.43
C ALA A 82 1.11 7.04 20.80
N VAL A 83 0.69 6.72 19.57
CA VAL A 83 1.25 5.59 18.79
C VAL A 83 2.73 5.81 18.48
N ALA A 84 3.08 7.00 17.96
CA ALA A 84 4.45 7.34 17.59
C ALA A 84 5.41 7.28 18.80
N GLU A 85 4.96 7.80 19.95
CA GLU A 85 5.70 7.72 21.22
C GLU A 85 5.83 6.28 21.72
N LYS A 86 4.76 5.48 21.67
CA LYS A 86 4.79 4.07 22.11
C LYS A 86 5.67 3.22 21.22
N TRP A 87 5.62 3.43 19.91
CA TRP A 87 6.40 2.68 18.94
C TRP A 87 7.84 3.16 18.83
N GLN A 88 8.13 4.39 19.24
CA GLN A 88 9.46 5.01 19.20
C GLN A 88 10.14 4.86 17.83
N LEU A 89 9.41 5.17 16.75
CA LEU A 89 9.90 5.08 15.39
C LEU A 89 11.10 6.00 15.15
N GLY A 90 12.03 5.56 14.31
CA GLY A 90 13.26 6.31 14.02
C GLY A 90 14.41 5.98 14.98
N GLN A 91 15.61 6.41 14.62
CA GLN A 91 16.81 6.18 15.42
C GLN A 91 16.91 7.26 16.52
N LYS A 92 17.26 6.85 17.74
CA LYS A 92 17.31 7.70 18.95
C LYS A 92 18.12 8.99 18.81
N LYS A 93 19.10 9.05 17.90
CA LYS A 93 19.95 10.24 17.71
C LYS A 93 19.51 11.08 16.52
N GLU A 94 18.75 10.50 15.62
CA GLU A 94 18.41 11.09 14.33
C GLU A 94 16.95 11.50 14.28
N ASP A 95 16.11 10.93 15.15
CA ASP A 95 14.66 11.18 15.25
C ASP A 95 13.96 11.13 13.88
N ASN A 96 14.41 10.16 13.03
CA ASN A 96 14.06 10.03 11.62
C ASN A 96 12.90 9.04 11.41
N GLY A 97 11.93 9.08 12.31
CA GLY A 97 10.70 8.29 12.25
C GLY A 97 9.57 9.03 11.53
N VAL A 98 8.68 8.29 10.86
CA VAL A 98 7.42 8.78 10.29
C VAL A 98 6.33 7.77 10.57
N LEU A 99 5.13 8.24 10.92
CA LEU A 99 3.95 7.41 11.09
C LEU A 99 2.81 7.93 10.21
N LEU A 100 2.22 7.05 9.39
CA LEU A 100 0.97 7.31 8.69
C LEU A 100 -0.15 6.56 9.42
N THR A 101 -1.05 7.29 10.07
CA THR A 101 -2.24 6.72 10.75
C THR A 101 -3.48 6.97 9.91
N ILE A 102 -4.34 5.95 9.77
CA ILE A 102 -5.59 6.01 9.02
C ILE A 102 -6.71 5.45 9.89
N ALA A 103 -7.74 6.25 10.15
CA ALA A 103 -8.93 5.88 10.93
C ALA A 103 -10.16 5.84 9.99
N MET A 104 -10.75 4.64 9.87
CA MET A 104 -11.75 4.39 8.85
C MET A 104 -13.12 5.01 9.18
N GLU A 105 -13.58 4.88 10.41
CA GLU A 105 -14.90 5.39 10.80
C GLU A 105 -14.95 6.93 10.74
N GLU A 106 -13.89 7.59 11.16
CA GLU A 106 -13.77 9.04 11.18
C GLU A 106 -13.36 9.62 9.81
N HIS A 107 -13.05 8.77 8.83
CA HIS A 107 -12.50 9.18 7.54
C HIS A 107 -11.34 10.15 7.69
N ALA A 108 -10.45 9.87 8.65
CA ALA A 108 -9.36 10.74 9.03
C ALA A 108 -8.01 10.04 8.85
N LEU A 109 -7.01 10.81 8.44
CA LEU A 109 -5.64 10.33 8.35
C LEU A 109 -4.66 11.41 8.82
N ARG A 110 -3.51 10.95 9.33
CA ARG A 110 -2.45 11.82 9.81
C ARG A 110 -1.08 11.27 9.44
N ILE A 111 -0.19 12.15 9.03
CA ILE A 111 1.24 11.89 8.93
C ILE A 111 1.90 12.57 10.12
N GLU A 112 2.50 11.78 11.00
CA GLU A 112 3.30 12.25 12.14
C GLU A 112 4.77 12.16 11.79
N VAL A 113 5.55 13.19 12.08
CA VAL A 113 6.95 13.32 11.65
C VAL A 113 7.86 13.49 12.87
N GLY A 114 8.93 12.71 12.94
CA GLY A 114 9.97 12.84 13.95
C GLY A 114 10.82 14.10 13.74
N TYR A 115 11.37 14.64 14.82
CA TYR A 115 12.12 15.91 14.84
C TYR A 115 13.20 16.00 13.77
N GLY A 116 13.90 14.90 13.49
CA GLY A 116 15.00 14.89 12.50
C GLY A 116 14.55 15.08 11.06
N LEU A 117 13.27 14.84 10.78
CA LEU A 117 12.71 14.97 9.42
C LEU A 117 11.86 16.22 9.21
N GLU A 118 11.53 17.01 10.26
CA GLU A 118 10.68 18.19 10.13
C GLU A 118 11.24 19.24 9.13
N GLY A 119 12.56 19.31 8.98
CA GLY A 119 13.20 20.20 8.02
C GLY A 119 12.98 19.83 6.55
N VAL A 120 12.79 18.56 6.26
CA VAL A 120 12.60 18.03 4.89
C VAL A 120 11.14 17.65 4.63
N LEU A 121 10.49 17.00 5.57
CA LEU A 121 9.08 16.59 5.54
C LEU A 121 8.24 17.54 6.39
N THR A 122 8.10 18.78 5.92
CA THR A 122 7.36 19.83 6.63
C THR A 122 5.85 19.58 6.64
N ASP A 123 5.12 20.20 7.58
CA ASP A 123 3.64 20.11 7.68
C ASP A 123 2.96 20.42 6.34
N THR A 124 3.47 21.43 5.62
CA THR A 124 2.94 21.79 4.29
C THR A 124 3.11 20.65 3.28
N LYS A 125 4.27 19.99 3.27
CA LYS A 125 4.51 18.86 2.38
C LYS A 125 3.65 17.65 2.77
N CYS A 126 3.53 17.35 4.06
CA CYS A 126 2.61 16.32 4.55
C CYS A 126 1.18 16.59 4.12
N GLY A 127 0.69 17.81 4.27
CA GLY A 127 -0.64 18.21 3.81
C GLY A 127 -0.83 18.12 2.29
N LEU A 128 0.21 18.35 1.50
CA LEU A 128 0.19 18.17 0.04
C LEU A 128 0.14 16.68 -0.33
N ILE A 129 0.92 15.83 0.33
CA ILE A 129 0.91 14.37 0.12
C ILE A 129 -0.49 13.82 0.42
N ILE A 130 -1.05 14.17 1.56
CA ILE A 130 -2.40 13.75 1.95
C ILE A 130 -3.42 14.12 0.87
N ARG A 131 -3.44 15.40 0.48
CA ARG A 131 -4.46 15.93 -0.43
C ARG A 131 -4.31 15.43 -1.86
N ASN A 132 -3.08 15.28 -2.35
CA ASN A 132 -2.82 15.01 -3.77
C ASN A 132 -2.56 13.54 -4.08
N ALA A 133 -2.01 12.77 -3.12
CA ALA A 133 -1.65 11.37 -3.34
C ALA A 133 -2.62 10.38 -2.67
N ILE A 134 -3.04 10.66 -1.42
CA ILE A 134 -3.83 9.71 -0.64
C ILE A 134 -5.33 9.94 -0.84
N THR A 135 -5.80 11.15 -0.53
CA THR A 135 -7.24 11.48 -0.47
C THR A 135 -8.00 11.18 -1.77
N PRO A 136 -7.48 11.42 -2.99
CA PRO A 136 -8.21 11.11 -4.21
C PRO A 136 -8.53 9.61 -4.33
N GLN A 137 -7.55 8.74 -4.08
CA GLN A 137 -7.72 7.29 -4.14
C GLN A 137 -8.71 6.80 -3.08
N PHE A 138 -8.63 7.35 -1.86
CA PHE A 138 -9.55 7.01 -0.76
C PHE A 138 -11.00 7.38 -1.09
N LYS A 139 -11.24 8.51 -1.77
CA LYS A 139 -12.57 8.90 -2.26
C LYS A 139 -13.11 7.95 -3.33
N ASP A 140 -12.22 7.37 -4.12
CA ASP A 140 -12.55 6.37 -5.13
C ASP A 140 -12.70 4.96 -4.53
N GLY A 141 -12.42 4.80 -3.21
CA GLY A 141 -12.48 3.53 -2.49
C GLY A 141 -11.23 2.66 -2.63
N ASP A 142 -10.20 3.14 -3.31
CA ASP A 142 -8.94 2.42 -3.50
C ASP A 142 -7.94 2.77 -2.39
N TYR A 143 -8.17 2.19 -1.21
CA TYR A 143 -7.35 2.43 -0.03
C TYR A 143 -5.92 1.91 -0.20
N SER A 144 -5.76 0.72 -0.79
CA SER A 144 -4.44 0.13 -1.03
C SER A 144 -3.56 1.05 -1.88
N GLN A 145 -4.08 1.52 -3.03
CA GLN A 145 -3.35 2.41 -3.93
C GLN A 145 -3.06 3.77 -3.29
N GLY A 146 -4.01 4.30 -2.52
CA GLY A 146 -3.81 5.56 -1.79
C GLY A 146 -2.68 5.48 -0.76
N ILE A 147 -2.59 4.36 -0.02
CA ILE A 147 -1.50 4.11 0.93
C ILE A 147 -0.17 3.99 0.20
N VAL A 148 -0.11 3.22 -0.89
CA VAL A 148 1.10 3.09 -1.72
C VAL A 148 1.59 4.44 -2.21
N ASN A 149 0.70 5.23 -2.81
CA ASN A 149 1.06 6.56 -3.33
C ASN A 149 1.56 7.50 -2.21
N GLY A 150 0.92 7.45 -1.05
CA GLY A 150 1.34 8.21 0.14
C GLY A 150 2.71 7.80 0.63
N VAL A 151 2.93 6.51 0.83
CA VAL A 151 4.20 5.93 1.29
C VAL A 151 5.35 6.29 0.35
N LEU A 152 5.17 6.12 -0.96
CA LEU A 152 6.19 6.45 -1.95
C LEU A 152 6.57 7.93 -1.90
N GLN A 153 5.59 8.82 -1.79
CA GLN A 153 5.87 10.26 -1.70
C GLN A 153 6.52 10.66 -0.37
N ILE A 154 6.08 10.08 0.75
CA ILE A 154 6.70 10.30 2.05
C ILE A 154 8.18 9.89 2.01
N VAL A 155 8.45 8.66 1.53
CA VAL A 155 9.82 8.15 1.42
C VAL A 155 10.67 9.02 0.51
N ASN A 156 10.17 9.39 -0.68
CA ASN A 156 10.90 10.24 -1.62
C ASN A 156 11.30 11.60 -0.99
N VAL A 157 10.40 12.21 -0.23
CA VAL A 157 10.67 13.48 0.45
C VAL A 157 11.61 13.28 1.65
N ALA A 158 11.38 12.24 2.46
CA ALA A 158 12.15 11.99 3.68
C ALA A 158 13.60 11.58 3.38
N THR A 159 13.85 10.99 2.20
CA THR A 159 15.19 10.56 1.77
C THR A 159 15.85 11.52 0.78
N ASP A 160 15.26 12.72 0.58
CA ASP A 160 15.73 13.75 -0.38
C ASP A 160 15.94 13.20 -1.81
N GLY A 161 15.03 12.30 -2.22
CA GLY A 161 15.08 11.68 -3.55
C GLY A 161 16.20 10.65 -3.72
N ALA A 162 16.79 10.17 -2.63
CA ALA A 162 17.74 9.05 -2.72
C ALA A 162 17.04 7.87 -3.37
N ALA A 163 17.55 7.43 -4.53
CA ALA A 163 17.00 6.30 -5.25
C ALA A 163 17.14 5.03 -4.39
N ILE A 164 16.00 4.52 -3.93
CA ILE A 164 15.95 3.26 -3.23
C ILE A 164 15.88 2.17 -4.29
N GLU A 165 16.91 1.34 -4.38
CA GLU A 165 17.03 0.27 -5.39
C GLU A 165 15.98 -0.85 -5.22
N THR A 166 14.95 -0.60 -4.42
CA THR A 166 13.87 -1.55 -4.22
C THR A 166 12.63 -1.01 -4.94
N GLU A 167 12.43 -1.43 -6.18
CA GLU A 167 11.14 -1.26 -6.84
C GLU A 167 10.08 -2.05 -6.05
N LEU A 168 8.94 -1.39 -5.77
CA LEU A 168 7.75 -2.10 -5.35
C LEU A 168 7.34 -3.00 -6.53
N GLN A 169 7.71 -4.27 -6.48
CA GLN A 169 7.17 -5.26 -7.38
C GLN A 169 5.72 -5.53 -6.96
N MET A 170 4.83 -4.67 -7.41
CA MET A 170 3.43 -5.05 -7.51
C MET A 170 3.33 -5.94 -8.74
N ASP A 171 2.91 -7.17 -8.52
CA ASP A 171 2.49 -8.03 -9.60
C ASP A 171 1.16 -7.45 -10.12
N ASP A 172 1.22 -6.64 -11.17
CA ASP A 172 0.05 -5.99 -11.78
C ASP A 172 -0.95 -6.99 -12.38
N GLY A 173 -0.83 -8.28 -12.04
CA GLY A 173 -1.72 -9.33 -12.54
C GLY A 173 -1.75 -9.39 -14.07
N GLU A 174 -0.85 -8.69 -14.73
CA GLU A 174 -0.61 -8.85 -16.15
C GLU A 174 -0.01 -10.24 -16.29
N THR A 175 -0.88 -11.21 -16.55
CA THR A 175 -0.44 -12.54 -16.93
C THR A 175 0.58 -12.32 -18.04
N ASP A 176 1.84 -12.54 -17.71
CA ASP A 176 2.93 -12.61 -18.68
C ASP A 176 2.62 -13.81 -19.58
N THR A 177 1.61 -13.60 -20.44
CA THR A 177 1.24 -14.57 -21.45
C THR A 177 2.37 -14.52 -22.48
N ASN A 178 3.39 -15.32 -22.18
CA ASN A 178 4.46 -15.58 -23.11
C ASN A 178 3.82 -15.84 -24.48
N PRO A 179 4.19 -15.11 -25.53
CA PRO A 179 3.60 -15.30 -26.86
C PRO A 179 3.67 -16.76 -27.30
N ALA A 180 4.57 -17.56 -26.75
CA ALA A 180 4.63 -19.01 -26.93
C ALA A 180 3.41 -19.74 -26.32
N ASP A 181 2.87 -19.27 -25.17
CA ASP A 181 1.71 -19.90 -24.53
C ASP A 181 0.42 -19.58 -25.29
N ILE A 182 0.31 -18.35 -25.83
CA ILE A 182 -0.80 -17.98 -26.72
C ILE A 182 -0.76 -18.82 -27.98
N LEU A 183 0.42 -19.03 -28.58
CA LEU A 183 0.60 -19.91 -29.72
C LEU A 183 0.31 -21.36 -29.42
N ALA A 184 0.68 -21.85 -28.23
CA ALA A 184 0.39 -23.23 -27.78
C ALA A 184 -1.12 -23.45 -27.60
N VAL A 185 -1.83 -22.50 -26.99
CA VAL A 185 -3.30 -22.56 -26.84
C VAL A 185 -3.99 -22.46 -28.21
N ALA A 186 -3.55 -21.55 -29.08
CA ALA A 186 -4.08 -21.45 -30.45
C ALA A 186 -3.83 -22.71 -31.25
N TRP A 187 -2.66 -23.34 -31.09
CA TRP A 187 -2.32 -24.63 -31.70
C TRP A 187 -3.19 -25.79 -31.18
N PHE A 188 -3.43 -25.81 -29.89
CA PHE A 188 -4.32 -26.80 -29.26
C PHE A 188 -5.77 -26.65 -29.76
N ILE A 189 -6.30 -25.44 -29.84
CA ILE A 189 -7.63 -25.16 -30.39
C ILE A 189 -7.68 -25.56 -31.85
N PHE A 190 -6.62 -25.29 -32.64
CA PHE A 190 -6.52 -25.72 -34.04
C PHE A 190 -6.56 -27.24 -34.20
N ILE A 191 -5.83 -28.00 -33.36
CA ILE A 191 -5.84 -29.46 -33.36
C ILE A 191 -7.23 -30.01 -33.02
N VAL A 192 -7.88 -29.43 -31.98
CA VAL A 192 -9.24 -29.83 -31.56
C VAL A 192 -10.25 -29.58 -32.69
N LEU A 193 -10.20 -28.40 -33.32
CA LEU A 193 -11.04 -28.09 -34.49
C LEU A 193 -10.77 -29.04 -35.67
N MET A 194 -9.52 -29.36 -35.92
CA MET A 194 -9.15 -30.34 -36.97
C MET A 194 -9.67 -31.72 -36.65
N MET A 195 -9.64 -32.12 -35.37
CA MET A 195 -10.16 -33.45 -34.95
C MET A 195 -11.68 -33.52 -35.08
N ILE A 196 -12.41 -32.44 -34.78
CA ILE A 196 -13.87 -32.37 -34.96
C ILE A 196 -14.26 -32.41 -36.43
N THR A 197 -13.52 -31.73 -37.31
CA THR A 197 -13.79 -31.68 -38.75
C THR A 197 -13.49 -33.02 -39.45
N THR A 198 -12.52 -33.81 -38.95
CA THR A 198 -12.23 -35.15 -39.49
C THR A 198 -13.30 -36.16 -39.11
N GLN A 199 -14.00 -35.98 -37.99
CA GLN A 199 -15.12 -36.91 -37.58
C GLN A 199 -16.44 -36.59 -38.30
N SER A 200 -16.64 -35.37 -38.83
CA SER A 200 -17.87 -34.93 -39.48
C SER A 200 -17.97 -35.20 -40.97
N GLY A 201 -17.01 -35.94 -41.56
CA GLY A 201 -17.08 -36.40 -42.97
C GLY A 201 -17.03 -35.28 -44.03
N VAL A 202 -16.64 -34.06 -43.63
CA VAL A 202 -16.46 -32.95 -44.55
C VAL A 202 -15.08 -33.08 -45.19
N GLY A 203 -15.07 -33.49 -46.46
CA GLY A 203 -13.84 -33.74 -47.23
C GLY A 203 -12.92 -32.52 -47.36
N PRO A 204 -11.74 -32.67 -48.00
CA PRO A 204 -10.65 -31.71 -48.02
C PRO A 204 -10.99 -30.30 -48.60
N LEU A 205 -12.17 -30.12 -49.15
CA LEU A 205 -12.67 -28.83 -49.66
C LEU A 205 -13.06 -27.83 -48.55
N GLY A 206 -13.30 -28.27 -47.32
CA GLY A 206 -13.58 -27.38 -46.17
C GLY A 206 -12.35 -26.60 -45.72
N LEU A 207 -11.14 -27.13 -45.96
CA LEU A 207 -9.89 -26.47 -45.55
C LEU A 207 -9.61 -25.20 -46.38
N TYR A 208 -10.00 -25.18 -47.66
CA TYR A 208 -9.81 -24.02 -48.53
C TYR A 208 -10.67 -22.79 -48.12
N TRP A 209 -11.82 -23.03 -47.52
CA TRP A 209 -12.70 -21.95 -47.08
C TRP A 209 -12.14 -21.22 -45.85
N TRP A 210 -11.52 -21.96 -44.93
CA TRP A 210 -10.87 -21.40 -43.74
C TRP A 210 -9.58 -20.66 -44.05
N ILE A 211 -8.78 -21.14 -45.01
CA ILE A 211 -7.55 -20.46 -45.45
C ILE A 211 -7.89 -19.13 -46.12
N SER A 212 -9.00 -19.04 -46.87
CA SER A 212 -9.49 -17.83 -47.50
C SER A 212 -9.96 -16.79 -46.45
N LEU A 213 -10.45 -17.22 -45.29
CA LEU A 213 -10.87 -16.33 -44.18
C LEU A 213 -9.65 -15.75 -43.43
N LEU A 214 -8.57 -16.56 -43.32
CA LEU A 214 -7.32 -16.11 -42.64
C LEU A 214 -6.45 -15.20 -43.55
N THR A 215 -6.58 -15.28 -44.85
CA THR A 215 -5.79 -14.49 -45.84
C THR A 215 -6.53 -13.29 -46.39
N GLY A 216 -7.74 -12.99 -45.88
CA GLY A 216 -8.60 -11.86 -46.25
C GLY A 216 -7.98 -10.52 -45.92
N SER A 217 -7.25 -10.03 -46.89
CA SER A 217 -6.86 -8.63 -47.27
C SER A 217 -6.47 -7.61 -46.19
N PRO A 218 -5.31 -6.96 -46.43
CA PRO A 218 -4.74 -5.99 -45.49
C PRO A 218 -5.27 -4.58 -45.78
N PHE A 219 -6.13 -4.07 -44.92
CA PHE A 219 -6.30 -2.63 -44.75
C PHE A 219 -5.74 -2.22 -43.38
N VAL A 220 -4.41 -2.18 -43.25
CA VAL A 220 -3.74 -1.55 -42.10
C VAL A 220 -3.09 -0.25 -42.57
N ARG A 221 -3.69 0.85 -42.17
CA ARG A 221 -3.04 2.17 -42.26
C ARG A 221 -1.82 2.15 -41.35
N ARG A 222 -0.64 2.28 -41.92
CA ARG A 222 0.63 2.48 -41.22
C ARG A 222 0.65 3.84 -40.54
N TYR A 223 0.74 3.83 -39.18
CA TYR A 223 1.31 4.96 -38.47
C TYR A 223 2.78 4.66 -38.15
N PRO A 224 3.71 5.59 -38.34
CA PRO A 224 5.12 5.35 -38.06
C PRO A 224 5.36 5.38 -36.54
N ARG A 225 5.73 4.25 -35.98
CA ARG A 225 6.18 4.14 -34.60
C ARG A 225 7.68 4.38 -34.55
N ARG A 226 8.06 5.45 -33.84
CA ARG A 226 9.45 5.85 -33.61
C ARG A 226 10.12 4.81 -32.71
N SER A 227 11.10 4.11 -33.23
CA SER A 227 11.93 3.14 -32.53
C SER A 227 12.88 3.88 -31.58
N GLY A 228 12.76 3.59 -30.28
CA GLY A 228 13.78 3.85 -29.28
C GLY A 228 14.25 2.51 -28.74
N SER A 229 15.39 2.04 -29.22
CA SER A 229 16.07 0.85 -28.71
C SER A 229 16.72 1.18 -27.37
N PHE A 230 16.30 0.50 -26.28
CA PHE A 230 17.03 0.48 -25.03
C PHE A 230 17.39 -0.96 -24.69
N THR A 231 18.67 -1.24 -24.75
CA THR A 231 19.24 -2.55 -24.43
C THR A 231 19.62 -2.57 -22.95
N ILE A 232 18.99 -3.42 -22.15
CA ILE A 232 19.43 -3.70 -20.77
C ILE A 232 20.01 -5.10 -20.76
N GLY A 233 21.29 -5.15 -20.42
CA GLY A 233 22.04 -6.39 -20.23
C GLY A 233 21.58 -7.10 -18.95
N GLY A 234 21.41 -8.42 -19.04
CA GLY A 234 21.05 -9.27 -17.92
C GLY A 234 22.18 -9.43 -16.94
N PHE A 235 21.80 -9.40 -15.65
CA PHE A 235 22.60 -9.98 -14.57
C PHE A 235 21.69 -10.87 -13.72
N GLY A 236 21.87 -12.16 -13.86
CA GLY A 236 21.31 -13.16 -12.96
C GLY A 236 22.05 -13.11 -11.62
N GLY A 237 21.35 -12.82 -10.55
CA GLY A 237 21.81 -12.91 -9.18
C GLY A 237 20.75 -13.63 -8.35
N SER A 238 20.98 -14.94 -8.13
CA SER A 238 20.23 -15.75 -7.17
C SER A 238 20.58 -15.30 -5.75
N PHE A 239 19.64 -14.72 -5.04
CA PHE A 239 19.77 -14.50 -3.60
C PHE A 239 18.85 -15.46 -2.84
N GLY A 240 19.50 -16.43 -2.19
CA GLY A 240 18.87 -17.34 -1.25
C GLY A 240 18.24 -16.57 -0.08
N GLY A 241 16.97 -16.81 0.16
CA GLY A 241 16.23 -16.25 1.28
C GLY A 241 16.76 -16.80 2.61
N GLY A 242 17.38 -15.91 3.39
CA GLY A 242 17.59 -16.11 4.81
C GLY A 242 16.45 -15.45 5.58
N SER A 243 15.46 -16.23 5.98
CA SER A 243 14.45 -15.83 6.94
C SER A 243 15.08 -15.74 8.32
N SER A 244 15.63 -14.58 8.68
CA SER A 244 15.90 -14.26 10.08
C SER A 244 14.72 -13.47 10.60
N GLY A 245 13.90 -14.08 11.47
CA GLY A 245 12.77 -13.47 12.15
C GLY A 245 13.24 -12.41 13.16
N GLY A 246 13.60 -11.23 12.67
CA GLY A 246 13.75 -10.03 13.47
C GLY A 246 12.48 -9.20 13.26
N GLY A 247 11.63 -9.10 14.29
CA GLY A 247 10.45 -8.23 14.26
C GLY A 247 10.88 -6.79 13.97
N PHE A 248 10.03 -6.02 13.28
CA PHE A 248 10.22 -4.60 13.08
C PHE A 248 10.00 -3.88 14.42
N HIS A 249 11.00 -3.12 14.88
CA HIS A 249 10.94 -2.39 16.15
C HIS A 249 11.41 -0.96 15.94
N GLY A 250 10.83 -0.02 16.66
CA GLY A 250 11.29 1.35 16.71
C GLY A 250 12.70 1.46 17.30
N GLY A 251 13.48 2.39 16.80
CA GLY A 251 14.87 2.64 17.19
C GLY A 251 15.07 3.67 18.30
N GLY A 252 13.99 4.17 18.92
CA GLY A 252 13.99 5.12 20.03
C GLY A 252 13.93 6.59 19.60
N GLY A 253 13.39 6.91 18.44
CA GLY A 253 13.17 8.28 17.96
C GLY A 253 12.10 9.03 18.77
N SER A 254 12.14 10.36 18.67
CA SER A 254 11.24 11.30 19.37
C SER A 254 10.40 12.09 18.36
N PHE A 255 9.19 12.44 18.78
CA PHE A 255 8.22 13.19 17.98
C PHE A 255 7.80 14.47 18.71
N GLY A 256 7.44 15.52 17.96
CA GLY A 256 7.04 16.82 18.49
C GLY A 256 5.69 17.30 18.00
N GLY A 257 4.93 16.45 17.31
CA GLY A 257 3.64 16.82 16.73
C GLY A 257 3.74 17.48 15.36
N GLY A 258 4.92 17.47 14.75
CA GLY A 258 5.09 17.87 13.35
C GLY A 258 4.35 16.92 12.40
N GLY A 259 3.87 17.45 11.27
CA GLY A 259 3.10 16.67 10.30
C GLY A 259 1.80 17.33 9.87
N ALA A 260 0.86 16.55 9.35
CA ALA A 260 -0.44 17.07 8.93
C ALA A 260 -1.54 16.02 9.05
N SER A 261 -2.77 16.49 9.27
CA SER A 261 -3.98 15.68 9.24
C SER A 261 -4.82 16.01 8.01
N GLY A 262 -5.66 15.05 7.58
CA GLY A 262 -6.63 15.21 6.51
C GLY A 262 -7.86 14.34 6.68
N ARG A 263 -8.85 14.59 5.83
CA ARG A 263 -10.08 13.79 5.75
C ARG A 263 -10.44 13.55 4.30
N TRP A 264 -11.19 12.45 4.04
CA TRP A 264 -11.69 12.11 2.71
C TRP A 264 -13.19 11.83 2.65
#